data_43e5a78b7ce81c0b2a26ccf474c9697d
#
_entry.id   43e5a78b7ce81c0b2a26ccf474c9697d
#
_cell.length_a   1.000
_cell.length_b   1.000
_cell.length_c   1.000
_cell.angle_alpha   90.00
_cell.angle_beta   90.00
_cell.angle_gamma   90.00
#
_symmetry.space_group_name_H-M   'P 1'
#
loop_
_entity.id
_entity.type
_entity.pdbx_description
1 polymer ?
#
loop_
_entity_poly.entity_id
_entity_poly.type
_entity_poly.pdbx_seq_one_letter_code
_entity_poly.pdbx_strand_id
1 'polypeptide(L)'
;MDEMLVARIPVHFGGMSDPFMPLEGRLRVSLDLLKILRDHAYPTILSTKSDLCASDPYREVLAAGNFIVQVSLPTLSDRLASRLDAGAPSITQRLKAIKLLTAEGVPTACRLQPFLAPDDEANDLVAACAEAGAKQIAVEHLKLAVENSAHRKALSAALKLDLVKYYADRNSPRVGREWVLPVEDRLDRVLKLRGLAHASGMLFGAADNDLLHLSDGTSCCSSVDQLGFKSAFRFTFTQAIHAHDEGRISFASIADQWRPHRSIGRYVNSKSRIPTGSVEDYIRNHWNGYRHGTALDSYFGVRRSDERDGNGFVVYELAEDVRRLLSSGQPLSDGTPQHHAGPILTAL
;
A
#
# COMPACT_ATOMS: atom_id res chain seq x y z
N MET A 1 22.15 3.53 -9.56
CA MET A 1 21.85 4.43 -8.44
C MET A 1 21.60 5.84 -8.95
N ASP A 2 22.52 6.40 -9.72
CA ASP A 2 22.48 7.80 -10.19
C ASP A 2 21.21 8.16 -10.97
N GLU A 3 20.73 7.25 -11.85
CA GLU A 3 19.50 7.45 -12.61
C GLU A 3 18.26 7.62 -11.71
N MET A 4 18.18 6.88 -10.59
CA MET A 4 17.08 7.03 -9.64
C MET A 4 17.14 8.37 -8.91
N LEU A 5 18.35 8.80 -8.54
CA LEU A 5 18.57 10.09 -7.90
C LEU A 5 18.25 11.25 -8.86
N VAL A 6 18.70 11.18 -10.12
CA VAL A 6 18.40 12.17 -11.15
C VAL A 6 16.89 12.24 -11.44
N ALA A 7 16.24 11.11 -11.53
CA ALA A 7 14.79 11.02 -11.71
C ALA A 7 13.99 11.36 -10.45
N ARG A 8 14.68 11.59 -9.32
CA ARG A 8 14.08 11.88 -8.01
C ARG A 8 13.01 10.88 -7.61
N ILE A 9 13.29 9.58 -7.86
CA ILE A 9 12.40 8.50 -7.42
C ILE A 9 12.34 8.53 -5.88
N PRO A 10 11.16 8.56 -5.26
CA PRO A 10 11.05 8.66 -3.81
C PRO A 10 11.76 7.51 -3.10
N VAL A 11 12.50 7.83 -2.06
CA VAL A 11 13.00 6.83 -1.11
C VAL A 11 11.86 6.41 -0.18
N HIS A 12 11.63 5.11 -0.04
CA HIS A 12 10.76 4.58 1.02
C HIS A 12 11.64 4.11 2.18
N PHE A 13 11.68 4.90 3.24
CA PHE A 13 12.44 4.63 4.45
C PHE A 13 11.51 4.06 5.52
N GLY A 14 11.75 2.83 5.95
CA GLY A 14 10.88 2.11 6.87
C GLY A 14 10.14 0.90 6.27
N GLY A 15 10.44 0.54 5.01
CA GLY A 15 9.82 -0.63 4.36
C GLY A 15 10.32 -1.98 4.89
N MET A 16 11.52 -2.04 5.47
CA MET A 16 12.13 -3.28 5.98
C MET A 16 12.32 -3.27 7.50
N SER A 17 12.58 -2.12 8.08
CA SER A 17 12.75 -1.91 9.52
C SER A 17 12.27 -0.51 9.88
N ASP A 18 11.78 -0.31 11.10
CA ASP A 18 11.30 0.99 11.54
C ASP A 18 12.50 1.95 11.73
N PRO A 19 12.54 3.09 11.04
CA PRO A 19 13.62 4.07 11.18
C PRO A 19 13.64 4.75 12.54
N PHE A 20 12.54 4.70 13.27
CA PHE A 20 12.38 5.31 14.60
C PHE A 20 12.26 4.24 15.71
N MET A 21 12.94 3.10 15.52
CA MET A 21 13.04 2.10 16.58
C MET A 21 13.69 2.68 17.86
N PRO A 22 13.52 2.08 19.05
CA PRO A 22 14.02 2.63 20.32
C PRO A 22 15.51 2.99 20.32
N LEU A 23 16.32 2.26 19.53
CA LEU A 23 17.76 2.52 19.41
C LEU A 23 18.06 3.87 18.76
N GLU A 24 17.16 4.35 17.87
CA GLU A 24 17.28 5.64 17.19
C GLU A 24 17.28 6.81 18.18
N GLY A 25 16.48 6.75 19.24
CA GLY A 25 16.48 7.78 20.29
C GLY A 25 17.87 8.04 20.92
N ARG A 26 18.76 7.03 20.82
CA ARG A 26 20.13 7.12 21.35
C ARG A 26 21.18 7.39 20.26
N LEU A 27 21.09 6.69 19.12
CA LEU A 27 22.12 6.74 18.06
C LEU A 27 21.90 7.86 17.04
N ARG A 28 20.66 8.28 16.82
CA ARG A 28 20.25 9.37 15.91
C ARG A 28 20.72 9.22 14.44
N VAL A 29 20.92 7.99 13.99
CA VAL A 29 21.37 7.68 12.62
C VAL A 29 20.30 8.08 11.60
N SER A 30 19.03 7.79 11.89
CA SER A 30 17.93 8.20 11.03
C SER A 30 17.78 9.72 11.00
N LEU A 31 17.98 10.40 12.13
CA LEU A 31 17.94 11.85 12.17
C LEU A 31 18.99 12.48 11.23
N ASP A 32 20.21 11.99 11.23
CA ASP A 32 21.27 12.53 10.39
C ASP A 32 21.00 12.26 8.91
N LEU A 33 20.46 11.08 8.57
CA LEU A 33 20.01 10.79 7.21
C LEU A 33 18.84 11.70 6.79
N LEU A 34 17.88 11.95 7.67
CA LEU A 34 16.75 12.85 7.39
C LEU A 34 17.20 14.30 7.16
N LYS A 35 18.23 14.78 7.87
CA LYS A 35 18.82 16.11 7.61
C LYS A 35 19.40 16.18 6.19
N ILE A 36 20.14 15.15 5.77
CA ILE A 36 20.70 15.09 4.41
C ILE A 36 19.55 15.10 3.37
N LEU A 37 18.51 14.28 3.55
CA LEU A 37 17.37 14.22 2.64
C LEU A 37 16.61 15.55 2.58
N ARG A 38 16.45 16.24 3.73
CA ARG A 38 15.88 17.59 3.83
C ARG A 38 16.71 18.60 3.05
N ASP A 39 18.04 18.63 3.25
CA ASP A 39 18.94 19.61 2.63
C ASP A 39 18.97 19.48 1.10
N HIS A 40 18.68 18.28 0.58
CA HIS A 40 18.47 18.02 -0.84
C HIS A 40 17.00 18.11 -1.28
N ALA A 41 16.07 18.48 -0.39
CA ALA A 41 14.62 18.42 -0.62
C ALA A 41 14.18 17.11 -1.30
N TYR A 42 14.81 15.98 -0.94
CA TYR A 42 14.63 14.71 -1.63
C TYR A 42 13.27 14.08 -1.25
N PRO A 43 12.42 13.68 -2.22
CA PRO A 43 11.12 13.10 -1.92
C PRO A 43 11.28 11.78 -1.15
N THR A 44 10.76 11.74 0.07
CA THR A 44 10.95 10.60 0.96
C THR A 44 9.66 10.22 1.68
N ILE A 45 9.31 8.94 1.61
CA ILE A 45 8.20 8.34 2.31
C ILE A 45 8.76 7.63 3.54
N LEU A 46 8.22 7.94 4.70
CA LEU A 46 8.60 7.33 5.97
C LEU A 46 7.46 6.43 6.46
N SER A 47 7.77 5.19 6.79
CA SER A 47 6.79 4.29 7.43
C SER A 47 7.26 3.92 8.82
N THR A 48 6.40 4.11 9.82
CA THR A 48 6.76 3.89 11.23
C THR A 48 5.58 3.44 12.07
N LYS A 49 5.88 2.81 13.20
CA LYS A 49 4.97 2.54 14.33
C LYS A 49 5.32 3.40 15.54
N SER A 50 6.37 4.20 15.44
CA SER A 50 6.94 4.99 16.54
C SER A 50 6.36 6.40 16.59
N ASP A 51 6.19 6.94 17.77
CA ASP A 51 5.85 8.36 18.03
C ASP A 51 7.09 9.26 18.06
N LEU A 52 8.30 8.68 18.07
CA LEU A 52 9.56 9.42 18.05
C LEU A 52 9.67 10.39 16.87
N CYS A 53 9.07 10.04 15.71
CA CYS A 53 9.03 10.91 14.53
C CYS A 53 8.36 12.28 14.80
N ALA A 54 7.49 12.37 15.79
CA ALA A 54 6.78 13.60 16.16
C ALA A 54 7.44 14.36 17.33
N SER A 55 8.56 13.88 17.82
CA SER A 55 9.36 14.59 18.83
C SER A 55 10.44 15.47 18.18
N ASP A 56 10.86 16.53 18.86
CA ASP A 56 12.02 17.33 18.45
C ASP A 56 13.32 16.55 18.68
N PRO A 57 14.30 16.65 17.78
CA PRO A 57 14.36 17.48 16.57
C PRO A 57 13.81 16.83 15.29
N TYR A 58 13.23 15.63 15.34
CA TYR A 58 12.74 14.92 14.14
C TYR A 58 11.60 15.69 13.47
N ARG A 59 10.63 16.17 14.26
CA ARG A 59 9.48 16.94 13.78
C ARG A 59 9.91 18.18 13.00
N GLU A 60 10.88 18.94 13.52
CA GLU A 60 11.44 20.11 12.84
C GLU A 60 12.09 19.77 11.48
N VAL A 61 12.85 18.67 11.43
CA VAL A 61 13.46 18.21 10.18
C VAL A 61 12.39 17.77 9.18
N LEU A 62 11.37 17.07 9.63
CA LEU A 62 10.27 16.60 8.78
C LEU A 62 9.44 17.77 8.23
N ALA A 63 9.15 18.78 9.04
CA ALA A 63 8.41 19.96 8.62
C ALA A 63 9.18 20.83 7.61
N ALA A 64 10.51 20.84 7.68
CA ALA A 64 11.38 21.61 6.80
C ALA A 64 11.77 20.88 5.50
N GLY A 65 11.37 19.62 5.31
CA GLY A 65 11.80 18.79 4.18
C GLY A 65 10.67 18.35 3.26
N ASN A 66 11.00 17.49 2.31
CA ASN A 66 10.05 16.92 1.35
C ASN A 66 9.68 15.48 1.78
N PHE A 67 8.91 15.38 2.85
CA PHE A 67 8.58 14.13 3.52
C PHE A 67 7.08 13.85 3.57
N ILE A 68 6.72 12.57 3.47
CA ILE A 68 5.39 12.04 3.79
C ILE A 68 5.58 10.99 4.88
N VAL A 69 4.83 11.08 5.97
CA VAL A 69 4.91 10.13 7.09
C VAL A 69 3.70 9.23 7.11
N GLN A 70 3.92 7.93 7.07
CA GLN A 70 2.90 6.90 7.18
C GLN A 70 3.00 6.24 8.55
N VAL A 71 1.98 6.39 9.38
CA VAL A 71 1.93 5.79 10.73
C VAL A 71 1.03 4.58 10.74
N SER A 72 1.54 3.44 11.23
CA SER A 72 0.77 2.18 11.27
C SER A 72 -0.26 2.19 12.41
N LEU A 73 -1.53 1.92 12.06
CA LEU A 73 -2.69 1.86 12.96
C LEU A 73 -3.55 0.63 12.62
N PRO A 74 -3.20 -0.58 13.08
CA PRO A 74 -3.92 -1.81 12.69
C PRO A 74 -5.31 -1.93 13.34
N THR A 75 -5.59 -1.24 14.44
CA THR A 75 -6.80 -1.26 15.26
C THR A 75 -6.81 -0.04 16.18
N LEU A 76 -7.93 0.28 16.82
CA LEU A 76 -8.00 1.26 17.92
C LEU A 76 -7.69 0.63 19.30
N SER A 77 -7.66 -0.69 19.41
CA SER A 77 -7.41 -1.39 20.67
C SER A 77 -5.91 -1.36 21.03
N ASP A 78 -5.52 -0.54 22.01
CA ASP A 78 -4.16 -0.55 22.56
C ASP A 78 -3.73 -1.93 23.06
N ARG A 79 -4.68 -2.70 23.64
CA ARG A 79 -4.43 -4.06 24.11
C ARG A 79 -4.07 -5.02 22.97
N LEU A 80 -4.76 -4.89 21.83
CA LEU A 80 -4.45 -5.72 20.65
C LEU A 80 -3.16 -5.25 19.99
N ALA A 81 -2.99 -3.94 19.81
CA ALA A 81 -1.80 -3.36 19.20
C ALA A 81 -0.52 -3.75 19.98
N SER A 82 -0.55 -3.75 21.31
CA SER A 82 0.61 -4.16 22.13
C SER A 82 0.99 -5.64 22.00
N ARG A 83 0.03 -6.50 21.63
CA ARG A 83 0.30 -7.93 21.36
C ARG A 83 0.90 -8.13 19.96
N LEU A 84 0.46 -7.33 18.99
CA LEU A 84 0.93 -7.41 17.61
C LEU A 84 2.31 -6.79 17.43
N ASP A 85 2.52 -5.66 18.09
CA ASP A 85 3.66 -4.77 17.95
C ASP A 85 4.34 -4.54 19.31
N ALA A 86 4.85 -5.61 19.91
CA ALA A 86 5.49 -5.54 21.22
C ALA A 86 6.60 -4.48 21.25
N GLY A 87 6.52 -3.55 22.20
CA GLY A 87 7.47 -2.45 22.36
C GLY A 87 7.23 -1.21 21.49
N ALA A 88 6.21 -1.22 20.62
CA ALA A 88 5.79 -0.02 19.92
C ALA A 88 4.85 0.85 20.79
N PRO A 89 4.78 2.18 20.56
CA PRO A 89 3.87 3.09 21.25
C PRO A 89 2.40 2.65 21.10
N SER A 90 1.57 3.07 22.06
CA SER A 90 0.12 2.83 22.02
C SER A 90 -0.52 3.50 20.79
N ILE A 91 -1.71 3.07 20.40
CA ILE A 91 -2.48 3.70 19.31
C ILE A 91 -2.77 5.15 19.62
N THR A 92 -3.11 5.46 20.88
CA THR A 92 -3.31 6.84 21.35
C THR A 92 -2.05 7.71 21.14
N GLN A 93 -0.86 7.18 21.41
CA GLN A 93 0.40 7.90 21.16
C GLN A 93 0.67 8.06 19.65
N ARG A 94 0.38 7.05 18.84
CA ARG A 94 0.52 7.13 17.38
C ARG A 94 -0.43 8.18 16.77
N LEU A 95 -1.69 8.24 17.20
CA LEU A 95 -2.65 9.28 16.78
C LEU A 95 -2.19 10.67 17.21
N LYS A 96 -1.65 10.81 18.43
CA LYS A 96 -1.07 12.08 18.88
C LYS A 96 0.12 12.49 18.00
N ALA A 97 0.98 11.54 17.60
CA ALA A 97 2.09 11.80 16.69
C ALA A 97 1.62 12.34 15.33
N ILE A 98 0.57 11.71 14.74
CA ILE A 98 -0.05 12.21 13.51
C ILE A 98 -0.52 13.64 13.69
N LYS A 99 -1.25 13.93 14.77
CA LYS A 99 -1.78 15.27 15.06
C LYS A 99 -0.67 16.33 15.18
N LEU A 100 0.45 16.00 15.82
CA LEU A 100 1.60 16.89 15.94
C LEU A 100 2.26 17.16 14.59
N LEU A 101 2.46 16.12 13.77
CA LEU A 101 3.06 16.25 12.43
C LEU A 101 2.17 17.06 11.49
N THR A 102 0.85 16.81 11.49
CA THR A 102 -0.09 17.54 10.64
C THR A 102 -0.21 19.01 11.02
N ALA A 103 -0.11 19.33 12.32
CA ALA A 103 -0.08 20.72 12.79
C ALA A 103 1.12 21.50 12.25
N GLU A 104 2.24 20.84 11.97
CA GLU A 104 3.44 21.43 11.35
C GLU A 104 3.38 21.37 9.80
N GLY A 105 2.26 20.94 9.22
CA GLY A 105 2.10 20.87 7.78
C GLY A 105 2.74 19.64 7.12
N VAL A 106 3.25 18.67 7.88
CA VAL A 106 3.79 17.42 7.34
C VAL A 106 2.65 16.55 6.83
N PRO A 107 2.61 16.16 5.53
CA PRO A 107 1.60 15.24 5.02
C PRO A 107 1.71 13.89 5.72
N THR A 108 0.60 13.43 6.33
CA THR A 108 0.56 12.15 7.03
C THR A 108 -0.49 11.22 6.46
N ALA A 109 -0.21 9.92 6.52
CA ALA A 109 -1.12 8.84 6.19
C ALA A 109 -1.23 7.84 7.34
N CYS A 110 -2.42 7.31 7.56
CA CYS A 110 -2.64 6.18 8.45
C CYS A 110 -2.53 4.88 7.65
N ARG A 111 -1.63 3.97 8.07
CA ARG A 111 -1.51 2.65 7.48
C ARG A 111 -2.26 1.63 8.33
N LEU A 112 -3.39 1.17 7.84
CA LEU A 112 -4.17 0.08 8.42
C LEU A 112 -3.57 -1.25 7.94
N GLN A 113 -2.36 -1.57 8.44
CA GLN A 113 -1.57 -2.71 7.99
C GLN A 113 -0.93 -3.44 9.16
N PRO A 114 -1.30 -4.74 9.37
CA PRO A 114 -2.42 -5.40 8.72
C PRO A 114 -3.75 -4.82 9.20
N PHE A 115 -4.76 -4.74 8.31
CA PHE A 115 -6.10 -4.34 8.70
C PHE A 115 -6.78 -5.48 9.45
N LEU A 116 -7.02 -5.29 10.73
CA LEU A 116 -7.55 -6.29 11.65
C LEU A 116 -8.83 -5.83 12.36
N ALA A 117 -9.16 -4.53 12.25
CA ALA A 117 -10.31 -3.97 12.92
C ALA A 117 -11.60 -4.69 12.50
N PRO A 118 -12.51 -4.99 13.44
CA PRO A 118 -13.86 -5.46 13.12
C PRO A 118 -14.61 -4.43 12.27
N ASP A 119 -15.69 -4.87 11.60
CA ASP A 119 -16.43 -3.99 10.70
C ASP A 119 -17.17 -2.85 11.43
N ASP A 120 -17.53 -3.04 12.70
CA ASP A 120 -18.06 -2.01 13.59
C ASP A 120 -17.01 -0.99 14.04
N GLU A 121 -15.75 -1.40 14.22
CA GLU A 121 -14.65 -0.49 14.57
C GLU A 121 -14.19 0.35 13.36
N ALA A 122 -14.47 -0.06 12.11
CA ALA A 122 -13.94 0.59 10.92
C ALA A 122 -14.31 2.08 10.84
N ASN A 123 -15.54 2.44 11.19
CA ASN A 123 -16.01 3.82 11.20
C ASN A 123 -15.21 4.68 12.21
N ASP A 124 -15.06 4.17 13.43
CA ASP A 124 -14.36 4.89 14.50
C ASP A 124 -12.86 5.03 14.19
N LEU A 125 -12.27 3.99 13.57
CA LEU A 125 -10.87 4.02 13.15
C LEU A 125 -10.62 5.09 12.07
N VAL A 126 -11.51 5.18 11.07
CA VAL A 126 -11.43 6.22 10.03
C VAL A 126 -11.64 7.60 10.63
N ALA A 127 -12.63 7.76 11.50
CA ALA A 127 -12.90 9.02 12.19
C ALA A 127 -11.69 9.47 13.03
N ALA A 128 -11.09 8.57 13.80
CA ALA A 128 -9.90 8.88 14.60
C ALA A 128 -8.70 9.31 13.74
N CYS A 129 -8.51 8.69 12.55
CA CYS A 129 -7.49 9.13 11.60
C CYS A 129 -7.77 10.54 11.07
N ALA A 130 -9.02 10.83 10.70
CA ALA A 130 -9.42 12.16 10.22
C ALA A 130 -9.26 13.24 11.31
N GLU A 131 -9.69 12.97 12.54
CA GLU A 131 -9.55 13.88 13.69
C GLU A 131 -8.07 14.16 14.03
N ALA A 132 -7.20 13.19 13.82
CA ALA A 132 -5.76 13.39 13.93
C ALA A 132 -5.16 14.24 12.78
N GLY A 133 -5.94 14.52 11.74
CA GLY A 133 -5.55 15.35 10.60
C GLY A 133 -4.87 14.58 9.46
N ALA A 134 -4.90 13.25 9.48
CA ALA A 134 -4.37 12.44 8.39
C ALA A 134 -5.00 12.82 7.05
N LYS A 135 -4.19 12.79 5.99
CA LYS A 135 -4.62 13.11 4.63
C LYS A 135 -4.98 11.88 3.81
N GLN A 136 -4.65 10.70 4.33
CA GLN A 136 -4.82 9.44 3.62
C GLN A 136 -4.98 8.27 4.58
N ILE A 137 -5.73 7.26 4.14
CA ILE A 137 -5.75 5.91 4.71
C ILE A 137 -5.19 4.95 3.68
N ALA A 138 -4.25 4.08 4.09
CA ALA A 138 -3.75 2.97 3.29
C ALA A 138 -4.09 1.63 3.97
N VAL A 139 -4.73 0.73 3.25
CA VAL A 139 -5.29 -0.52 3.81
C VAL A 139 -4.64 -1.74 3.17
N GLU A 140 -4.15 -2.66 3.97
CA GLU A 140 -3.68 -3.98 3.54
C GLU A 140 -4.18 -5.06 4.50
N HIS A 141 -4.78 -6.10 3.96
CA HIS A 141 -5.20 -7.24 4.76
C HIS A 141 -4.01 -8.09 5.19
N LEU A 142 -4.18 -8.84 6.26
CA LEU A 142 -3.16 -9.75 6.75
C LEU A 142 -2.83 -10.79 5.68
N LYS A 143 -1.54 -10.94 5.38
CA LYS A 143 -0.97 -12.03 4.57
C LYS A 143 -0.30 -13.01 5.50
N LEU A 144 -0.62 -14.28 5.37
CA LEU A 144 -0.10 -15.31 6.26
C LEU A 144 1.07 -16.06 5.61
N ALA A 145 2.25 -16.00 6.23
CA ALA A 145 3.40 -16.73 5.73
C ALA A 145 3.11 -18.25 5.65
N VAL A 146 3.40 -18.87 4.51
CA VAL A 146 3.27 -20.33 4.32
C VAL A 146 4.22 -21.09 5.25
N GLU A 147 5.40 -20.54 5.46
CA GLU A 147 6.41 -21.11 6.35
C GLU A 147 5.97 -21.07 7.81
N ASN A 148 6.18 -22.19 8.52
CA ASN A 148 5.85 -22.30 9.95
C ASN A 148 6.91 -21.56 10.79
N SER A 149 6.86 -20.24 10.75
CA SER A 149 7.81 -19.37 11.46
C SER A 149 7.38 -19.08 12.90
N ALA A 150 8.34 -18.67 13.74
CA ALA A 150 8.06 -18.18 15.08
C ALA A 150 7.13 -16.95 15.03
N HIS A 151 7.30 -16.10 14.02
CA HIS A 151 6.44 -14.93 13.79
C HIS A 151 4.97 -15.33 13.54
N ARG A 152 4.71 -16.34 12.69
CA ARG A 152 3.35 -16.83 12.44
C ARG A 152 2.69 -17.38 13.71
N LYS A 153 3.45 -18.13 14.51
CA LYS A 153 2.97 -18.65 15.80
C LYS A 153 2.64 -17.53 16.79
N ALA A 154 3.53 -16.54 16.89
CA ALA A 154 3.32 -15.38 17.75
C ALA A 154 2.09 -14.58 17.32
N LEU A 155 1.88 -14.40 16.02
CA LEU A 155 0.71 -13.71 15.47
C LEU A 155 -0.59 -14.47 15.76
N SER A 156 -0.61 -15.81 15.57
CA SER A 156 -1.76 -16.64 15.93
C SER A 156 -2.09 -16.54 17.43
N ALA A 157 -1.06 -16.55 18.28
CA ALA A 157 -1.23 -16.41 19.73
C ALA A 157 -1.73 -15.00 20.12
N ALA A 158 -1.21 -13.94 19.48
CA ALA A 158 -1.65 -12.57 19.72
C ALA A 158 -3.11 -12.36 19.35
N LEU A 159 -3.54 -12.93 18.23
CA LEU A 159 -4.92 -12.89 17.75
C LEU A 159 -5.82 -13.95 18.41
N LYS A 160 -5.28 -14.87 19.18
CA LYS A 160 -5.99 -16.03 19.76
C LYS A 160 -6.76 -16.83 18.71
N LEU A 161 -6.22 -16.95 17.51
CA LEU A 161 -6.86 -17.57 16.35
C LEU A 161 -5.89 -18.54 15.68
N ASP A 162 -6.36 -19.74 15.33
CA ASP A 162 -5.63 -20.61 14.42
C ASP A 162 -5.68 -20.00 12.99
N LEU A 163 -4.69 -19.20 12.68
CA LEU A 163 -4.61 -18.52 11.39
C LEU A 163 -4.48 -19.51 10.23
N VAL A 164 -3.81 -20.64 10.42
CA VAL A 164 -3.68 -21.64 9.35
C VAL A 164 -5.04 -22.21 9.00
N LYS A 165 -5.80 -22.61 10.03
CA LYS A 165 -7.18 -23.09 9.84
C LYS A 165 -8.07 -22.01 9.25
N TYR A 166 -7.97 -20.77 9.73
CA TYR A 166 -8.76 -19.62 9.25
C TYR A 166 -8.60 -19.39 7.74
N TYR A 167 -7.36 -19.46 7.24
CA TYR A 167 -7.06 -19.29 5.81
C TYR A 167 -7.45 -20.55 5.00
N ALA A 168 -7.27 -21.74 5.55
CA ALA A 168 -7.64 -22.98 4.89
C ALA A 168 -9.16 -23.10 4.71
N ASP A 169 -9.95 -22.77 5.73
CA ASP A 169 -11.42 -22.83 5.70
C ASP A 169 -12.00 -21.87 4.63
N ARG A 170 -11.23 -20.86 4.20
CA ARG A 170 -11.59 -19.88 3.16
C ARG A 170 -11.02 -20.22 1.79
N ASN A 171 -10.40 -21.37 1.62
CA ASN A 171 -9.70 -21.75 0.40
C ASN A 171 -8.72 -20.66 -0.08
N SER A 172 -8.04 -20.00 0.84
CA SER A 172 -7.17 -18.87 0.57
C SER A 172 -6.07 -19.23 -0.42
N PRO A 173 -5.92 -18.50 -1.52
CA PRO A 173 -4.90 -18.79 -2.52
C PRO A 173 -3.50 -18.52 -1.97
N ARG A 174 -2.55 -19.30 -2.47
CA ARG A 174 -1.13 -19.07 -2.22
C ARG A 174 -0.54 -18.16 -3.28
N VAL A 175 0.00 -17.02 -2.85
CA VAL A 175 0.72 -16.08 -3.70
C VAL A 175 2.17 -16.02 -3.24
N GLY A 176 3.07 -16.65 -3.97
CA GLY A 176 4.47 -16.76 -3.59
C GLY A 176 4.69 -17.54 -2.28
N ARG A 177 5.10 -16.83 -1.22
CA ARG A 177 5.36 -17.39 0.11
C ARG A 177 4.26 -17.09 1.14
N GLU A 178 3.12 -16.59 0.70
CA GLU A 178 2.04 -16.14 1.57
C GLU A 178 0.70 -16.72 1.12
N TRP A 179 -0.18 -17.03 2.07
CA TRP A 179 -1.60 -17.17 1.83
C TRP A 179 -2.23 -15.78 1.92
N VAL A 180 -3.09 -15.48 0.95
CA VAL A 180 -3.82 -14.22 0.86
C VAL A 180 -5.30 -14.55 0.96
N LEU A 181 -6.07 -13.77 1.72
CA LEU A 181 -7.53 -13.97 1.75
C LEU A 181 -8.12 -13.84 0.34
N PRO A 182 -9.16 -14.60 0.00
CA PRO A 182 -9.88 -14.43 -1.26
C PRO A 182 -10.31 -12.97 -1.47
N VAL A 183 -10.40 -12.54 -2.71
CA VAL A 183 -10.81 -11.15 -3.02
C VAL A 183 -12.22 -10.86 -2.50
N GLU A 184 -13.10 -11.85 -2.54
CA GLU A 184 -14.47 -11.78 -2.07
C GLU A 184 -14.55 -11.45 -0.57
N ASP A 185 -13.60 -11.95 0.22
CA ASP A 185 -13.53 -11.69 1.66
C ASP A 185 -12.97 -10.27 1.99
N ARG A 186 -12.39 -9.58 1.01
CA ARG A 186 -11.70 -8.30 1.21
C ARG A 186 -12.37 -7.12 0.51
N LEU A 187 -13.01 -7.36 -0.63
CA LEU A 187 -13.47 -6.32 -1.54
C LEU A 187 -14.47 -5.36 -0.87
N ASP A 188 -15.53 -5.90 -0.25
CA ASP A 188 -16.56 -5.08 0.39
C ASP A 188 -15.98 -4.21 1.50
N ARG A 189 -15.02 -4.74 2.25
CA ARG A 189 -14.33 -3.99 3.31
C ARG A 189 -13.46 -2.87 2.74
N VAL A 190 -12.74 -3.13 1.65
CA VAL A 190 -11.94 -2.14 0.93
C VAL A 190 -12.84 -1.02 0.41
N LEU A 191 -13.97 -1.36 -0.21
CA LEU A 191 -14.91 -0.38 -0.74
C LEU A 191 -15.58 0.45 0.36
N LYS A 192 -15.97 -0.19 1.47
CA LYS A 192 -16.51 0.51 2.64
C LYS A 192 -15.49 1.52 3.19
N LEU A 193 -14.24 1.11 3.38
CA LEU A 193 -13.18 1.99 3.88
C LEU A 193 -12.86 3.13 2.92
N ARG A 194 -12.90 2.87 1.61
CA ARG A 194 -12.76 3.92 0.58
C ARG A 194 -13.86 4.97 0.70
N GLY A 195 -15.11 4.53 0.81
CA GLY A 195 -16.25 5.44 1.01
C GLY A 195 -16.13 6.28 2.28
N LEU A 196 -15.73 5.66 3.40
CA LEU A 196 -15.52 6.35 4.68
C LEU A 196 -14.37 7.36 4.61
N ALA A 197 -13.26 7.01 3.95
CA ALA A 197 -12.12 7.90 3.75
C ALA A 197 -12.55 9.14 2.96
N HIS A 198 -13.23 8.94 1.82
CA HIS A 198 -13.73 10.04 0.99
C HIS A 198 -14.74 10.92 1.73
N ALA A 199 -15.68 10.33 2.47
CA ALA A 199 -16.63 11.07 3.30
C ALA A 199 -15.94 11.93 4.37
N SER A 200 -14.75 11.53 4.80
CA SER A 200 -13.92 12.25 5.77
C SER A 200 -12.89 13.19 5.11
N GLY A 201 -12.94 13.37 3.80
CA GLY A 201 -12.01 14.23 3.05
C GLY A 201 -10.59 13.70 2.94
N MET A 202 -10.39 12.40 3.16
CA MET A 202 -9.11 11.72 3.04
C MET A 202 -8.98 10.96 1.71
N LEU A 203 -7.76 10.83 1.23
CA LEU A 203 -7.42 9.92 0.13
C LEU A 203 -7.47 8.47 0.62
N PHE A 204 -7.79 7.57 -0.29
CA PHE A 204 -7.78 6.14 -0.05
C PHE A 204 -6.69 5.44 -0.85
N GLY A 205 -6.03 4.47 -0.24
CA GLY A 205 -5.05 3.59 -0.88
C GLY A 205 -5.29 2.14 -0.50
N ALA A 206 -5.53 1.29 -1.50
CA ALA A 206 -5.46 -0.15 -1.34
C ALA A 206 -4.01 -0.60 -1.47
N ALA A 207 -3.53 -1.42 -0.54
CA ALA A 207 -2.17 -1.96 -0.55
C ALA A 207 -2.13 -3.49 -0.76
N ASP A 208 -3.28 -4.14 -0.86
CA ASP A 208 -3.38 -5.49 -1.37
C ASP A 208 -3.02 -5.51 -2.86
N ASN A 209 -2.12 -6.42 -3.26
CA ASN A 209 -1.51 -6.38 -4.60
C ASN A 209 -2.52 -6.43 -5.74
N ASP A 210 -3.59 -7.19 -5.59
CA ASP A 210 -4.65 -7.39 -6.56
C ASP A 210 -5.74 -6.30 -6.53
N LEU A 211 -5.70 -5.40 -5.54
CA LEU A 211 -6.65 -4.31 -5.34
C LEU A 211 -6.00 -2.92 -5.44
N LEU A 212 -4.71 -2.82 -5.76
CA LEU A 212 -3.97 -1.55 -5.82
C LEU A 212 -4.62 -0.49 -6.71
N HIS A 213 -5.28 -0.90 -7.80
CA HIS A 213 -5.97 -0.01 -8.73
C HIS A 213 -7.25 0.62 -8.17
N LEU A 214 -7.75 0.15 -7.02
CA LEU A 214 -8.84 0.79 -6.29
C LEU A 214 -8.37 1.99 -5.45
N SER A 215 -7.09 2.30 -5.49
CA SER A 215 -6.50 3.50 -4.87
C SER A 215 -6.84 4.77 -5.65
N ASP A 216 -6.88 5.91 -4.97
CA ASP A 216 -7.07 7.22 -5.62
C ASP A 216 -5.84 7.68 -6.40
N GLY A 217 -4.68 7.16 -6.07
CA GLY A 217 -3.42 7.39 -6.77
C GLY A 217 -2.92 6.14 -7.50
N THR A 218 -1.81 6.30 -8.17
CA THR A 218 -1.20 5.25 -9.01
C THR A 218 0.13 4.75 -8.49
N SER A 219 0.60 5.26 -7.35
CA SER A 219 1.86 4.84 -6.75
C SER A 219 1.77 3.46 -6.10
N CYS A 220 2.90 2.75 -6.07
CA CYS A 220 3.02 1.47 -5.37
C CYS A 220 2.88 1.59 -3.83
N CYS A 221 2.92 2.81 -3.30
CA CYS A 221 2.75 3.11 -1.87
C CYS A 221 1.35 3.66 -1.58
N SER A 222 0.33 3.14 -2.28
CA SER A 222 -1.08 3.38 -1.97
C SER A 222 -1.45 4.87 -1.93
N SER A 223 -1.42 5.54 -3.09
CA SER A 223 -1.86 6.93 -3.28
C SER A 223 -0.98 8.04 -2.67
N VAL A 224 0.21 7.76 -2.14
CA VAL A 224 1.09 8.84 -1.64
C VAL A 224 1.56 9.80 -2.73
N ASP A 225 1.50 9.41 -4.01
CA ASP A 225 1.72 10.29 -5.16
C ASP A 225 0.75 11.48 -5.16
N GLN A 226 -0.44 11.32 -4.63
CA GLN A 226 -1.42 12.41 -4.49
C GLN A 226 -1.09 13.38 -3.34
N LEU A 227 -0.19 13.01 -2.44
CA LEU A 227 0.25 13.86 -1.34
C LEU A 227 1.45 14.79 -1.68
N GLY A 228 1.91 14.79 -2.93
CA GLY A 228 2.95 15.73 -3.37
C GLY A 228 4.03 15.13 -4.27
N PHE A 229 4.04 13.83 -4.51
CA PHE A 229 5.09 13.14 -5.27
C PHE A 229 4.67 12.70 -6.68
N LYS A 230 3.68 13.36 -7.28
CA LYS A 230 3.08 12.98 -8.58
C LYS A 230 4.07 12.71 -9.71
N SER A 231 5.10 13.55 -9.83
CA SER A 231 6.10 13.42 -10.90
C SER A 231 7.14 12.34 -10.66
N ALA A 232 7.22 11.80 -9.45
CA ALA A 232 8.24 10.88 -9.04
C ALA A 232 7.89 9.41 -9.29
N PHE A 233 6.60 9.09 -9.38
CA PHE A 233 6.13 7.74 -9.69
C PHE A 233 5.85 7.63 -11.19
N ARG A 234 6.65 6.82 -11.85
CA ARG A 234 6.54 6.57 -13.29
C ARG A 234 6.35 5.10 -13.53
N PHE A 235 5.50 4.76 -14.45
CA PHE A 235 5.15 3.40 -14.84
C PHE A 235 4.76 2.50 -13.67
N THR A 236 3.48 2.33 -13.49
CA THR A 236 2.90 1.29 -12.65
C THR A 236 1.78 0.61 -13.40
N PHE A 237 1.46 -0.64 -13.07
CA PHE A 237 0.28 -1.31 -13.62
C PHE A 237 -1.01 -0.58 -13.23
N THR A 238 -1.07 -0.04 -12.02
CA THR A 238 -2.17 0.79 -11.55
C THR A 238 -2.38 2.01 -12.46
N GLN A 239 -1.30 2.68 -12.87
CA GLN A 239 -1.36 3.79 -13.81
C GLN A 239 -1.93 3.35 -15.17
N ALA A 240 -1.51 2.20 -15.67
CA ALA A 240 -2.04 1.66 -16.93
C ALA A 240 -3.53 1.32 -16.83
N ILE A 241 -3.96 0.76 -15.70
CA ILE A 241 -5.38 0.47 -15.45
C ILE A 241 -6.19 1.77 -15.41
N HIS A 242 -5.72 2.82 -14.71
CA HIS A 242 -6.40 4.11 -14.66
C HIS A 242 -6.41 4.86 -16.02
N ALA A 243 -5.45 4.58 -16.90
CA ALA A 243 -5.36 5.16 -18.24
C ALA A 243 -6.09 4.33 -19.30
N HIS A 244 -7.00 3.43 -18.91
CA HIS A 244 -7.78 2.61 -19.85
C HIS A 244 -8.62 3.49 -20.80
N ASP A 245 -8.82 3.00 -22.03
CA ASP A 245 -9.73 3.57 -22.99
C ASP A 245 -10.94 2.63 -23.14
N GLU A 246 -12.11 3.07 -22.70
CA GLU A 246 -13.37 2.28 -22.69
C GLU A 246 -13.23 0.86 -22.10
N GLY A 247 -12.34 0.68 -21.12
CA GLY A 247 -12.03 -0.60 -20.52
C GLY A 247 -10.86 -1.35 -21.16
N ARG A 248 -10.32 -0.87 -22.28
CA ARG A 248 -9.16 -1.42 -22.94
C ARG A 248 -7.88 -0.88 -22.33
N ILE A 249 -7.01 -1.75 -21.84
CA ILE A 249 -5.74 -1.38 -21.21
C ILE A 249 -4.62 -1.81 -22.16
N SER A 250 -3.90 -0.84 -22.72
CA SER A 250 -2.77 -1.09 -23.62
C SER A 250 -1.49 -0.47 -23.08
N PHE A 251 -0.35 -1.06 -23.43
CA PHE A 251 0.94 -0.47 -23.09
C PHE A 251 1.13 0.91 -23.71
N ALA A 252 0.57 1.13 -24.89
CA ALA A 252 0.64 2.40 -25.61
C ALA A 252 0.10 3.58 -24.78
N SER A 253 -0.93 3.36 -23.94
CA SER A 253 -1.52 4.43 -23.11
C SER A 253 -0.56 5.02 -22.08
N ILE A 254 0.53 4.32 -21.74
CA ILE A 254 1.52 4.75 -20.76
C ILE A 254 2.95 4.81 -21.31
N ALA A 255 3.14 4.46 -22.59
CA ALA A 255 4.45 4.37 -23.22
C ALA A 255 5.27 5.67 -23.11
N ASP A 256 4.61 6.81 -23.27
CA ASP A 256 5.23 8.14 -23.20
C ASP A 256 5.69 8.50 -21.77
N GLN A 257 5.05 7.91 -20.77
CA GLN A 257 5.38 8.12 -19.36
C GLN A 257 6.47 7.15 -18.89
N TRP A 258 6.63 6.06 -19.60
CA TRP A 258 7.70 5.13 -19.38
C TRP A 258 9.03 5.70 -19.90
N ARG A 259 9.97 5.88 -19.01
CA ARG A 259 11.34 6.22 -19.37
C ARG A 259 12.26 5.12 -18.87
N PRO A 260 12.52 4.10 -19.69
CA PRO A 260 13.41 3.02 -19.31
C PRO A 260 14.83 3.55 -19.19
N HIS A 261 15.29 3.73 -17.98
CA HIS A 261 16.71 3.83 -17.71
C HIS A 261 17.24 2.42 -17.45
N ARG A 262 18.45 2.13 -17.83
CA ARG A 262 19.05 0.78 -17.74
C ARG A 262 18.93 0.15 -16.35
N SER A 263 19.00 0.97 -15.30
CA SER A 263 18.84 0.51 -13.92
C SER A 263 17.40 0.45 -13.47
N ILE A 264 16.52 1.38 -13.87
CA ILE A 264 15.12 1.44 -13.44
C ILE A 264 14.34 0.22 -13.92
N GLY A 265 14.59 -0.26 -15.14
CA GLY A 265 13.96 -1.49 -15.64
C GLY A 265 14.19 -2.72 -14.73
N ARG A 266 15.31 -2.75 -14.00
CA ARG A 266 15.60 -3.81 -13.01
C ARG A 266 14.85 -3.66 -11.69
N TYR A 267 14.32 -2.48 -11.39
CA TYR A 267 13.72 -2.13 -10.10
C TYR A 267 12.19 -1.93 -10.16
N VAL A 268 11.59 -1.94 -11.34
CA VAL A 268 10.13 -1.80 -11.50
C VAL A 268 9.36 -2.85 -10.72
N ASN A 269 9.95 -4.02 -10.53
CA ASN A 269 9.52 -4.98 -9.53
C ASN A 269 10.74 -5.70 -8.94
N SER A 270 11.22 -5.24 -7.81
CA SER A 270 12.39 -5.82 -7.12
C SER A 270 12.23 -7.31 -6.76
N LYS A 271 11.00 -7.83 -6.75
CA LYS A 271 10.71 -9.24 -6.48
C LYS A 271 10.73 -10.11 -7.74
N SER A 272 10.60 -9.54 -8.93
CA SER A 272 10.63 -10.29 -10.18
C SER A 272 12.03 -10.33 -10.75
N ARG A 273 12.75 -11.42 -10.53
CA ARG A 273 13.99 -11.72 -11.23
C ARG A 273 13.65 -12.32 -12.59
N ILE A 274 13.28 -11.49 -13.55
CA ILE A 274 13.01 -11.91 -14.91
C ILE A 274 14.35 -11.91 -15.66
N PRO A 275 14.85 -13.05 -16.14
CA PRO A 275 16.06 -13.10 -16.97
C PRO A 275 15.76 -12.39 -18.29
N THR A 276 16.49 -11.36 -18.63
CA THR A 276 16.29 -10.63 -19.88
C THR A 276 17.62 -10.18 -20.47
N GLY A 277 17.68 -10.08 -21.80
CA GLY A 277 18.82 -9.55 -22.52
C GLY A 277 18.83 -8.02 -22.59
N SER A 278 17.65 -7.39 -22.56
CA SER A 278 17.49 -5.95 -22.70
C SER A 278 16.45 -5.39 -21.73
N VAL A 279 16.37 -4.05 -21.58
CA VAL A 279 15.35 -3.37 -20.79
C VAL A 279 13.98 -3.54 -21.44
N GLU A 280 13.91 -3.49 -22.77
CA GLU A 280 12.70 -3.66 -23.56
C GLU A 280 12.13 -5.06 -23.37
N ASP A 281 12.97 -6.10 -23.41
CA ASP A 281 12.55 -7.48 -23.12
C ASP A 281 12.05 -7.63 -21.69
N TYR A 282 12.70 -6.96 -20.73
CA TYR A 282 12.24 -6.97 -19.35
C TYR A 282 10.84 -6.39 -19.23
N ILE A 283 10.58 -5.23 -19.83
CA ILE A 283 9.27 -4.56 -19.81
C ILE A 283 8.21 -5.45 -20.46
N ARG A 284 8.51 -5.96 -21.66
CA ARG A 284 7.58 -6.83 -22.40
C ARG A 284 7.23 -8.09 -21.61
N ASN A 285 8.23 -8.73 -21.02
CA ASN A 285 8.02 -9.94 -20.22
C ASN A 285 7.24 -9.62 -18.93
N HIS A 286 7.50 -8.48 -18.32
CA HIS A 286 6.78 -8.06 -17.12
C HIS A 286 5.32 -7.72 -17.44
N TRP A 287 5.07 -6.94 -18.48
CA TRP A 287 3.73 -6.62 -18.95
C TRP A 287 2.96 -7.85 -19.40
N ASN A 288 3.56 -8.70 -20.21
CA ASN A 288 2.95 -9.91 -20.76
C ASN A 288 2.81 -11.06 -19.75
N GLY A 289 3.33 -10.91 -18.52
CA GLY A 289 3.22 -11.92 -17.49
C GLY A 289 4.17 -13.10 -17.68
N TYR A 290 5.45 -12.89 -17.43
CA TYR A 290 6.45 -13.96 -17.48
C TYR A 290 6.20 -15.08 -16.44
N ARG A 291 5.59 -14.76 -15.31
CA ARG A 291 5.20 -15.69 -14.26
C ARG A 291 3.77 -15.43 -13.80
N HIS A 292 3.05 -16.48 -13.44
CA HIS A 292 1.71 -16.37 -12.88
C HIS A 292 1.67 -15.36 -11.71
N GLY A 293 0.68 -14.49 -11.71
CA GLY A 293 0.50 -13.45 -10.69
C GLY A 293 1.45 -12.25 -10.78
N THR A 294 2.14 -12.05 -11.92
CA THR A 294 3.07 -10.92 -12.12
C THR A 294 2.65 -9.96 -13.23
N ALA A 295 1.50 -10.16 -13.87
CA ALA A 295 0.94 -9.30 -14.91
C ALA A 295 -0.33 -8.59 -14.44
N LEU A 296 -0.89 -7.75 -15.34
CA LEU A 296 -2.11 -7.00 -15.04
C LEU A 296 -3.31 -7.90 -14.74
N ASP A 297 -3.39 -9.10 -15.31
CA ASP A 297 -4.44 -10.09 -15.02
C ASP A 297 -4.41 -10.65 -13.59
N SER A 298 -3.43 -10.25 -12.79
CA SER A 298 -3.44 -10.46 -11.33
C SER A 298 -4.26 -9.42 -10.55
N TYR A 299 -4.70 -8.35 -11.20
CA TYR A 299 -5.54 -7.33 -10.59
C TYR A 299 -7.01 -7.69 -10.72
N PHE A 300 -7.78 -7.43 -9.68
CA PHE A 300 -9.21 -7.71 -9.66
C PHE A 300 -9.93 -7.00 -10.82
N GLY A 301 -10.75 -7.75 -11.54
CA GLY A 301 -11.52 -7.25 -12.69
C GLY A 301 -10.69 -6.97 -13.94
N VAL A 302 -9.41 -7.28 -13.98
CA VAL A 302 -8.57 -7.18 -15.18
C VAL A 302 -8.41 -8.56 -15.83
N ARG A 303 -8.67 -8.65 -17.10
CA ARG A 303 -8.56 -9.88 -17.89
C ARG A 303 -7.62 -9.71 -19.06
N ARG A 304 -6.87 -10.75 -19.38
CA ARG A 304 -6.06 -10.81 -20.57
C ARG A 304 -6.97 -11.07 -21.78
N SER A 305 -6.80 -10.31 -22.85
CA SER A 305 -7.38 -10.62 -24.15
C SER A 305 -6.42 -11.42 -25.04
N ASP A 306 -6.92 -11.93 -26.15
CA ASP A 306 -6.09 -12.57 -27.18
C ASP A 306 -5.38 -11.54 -28.06
N GLU A 307 -5.72 -10.26 -27.95
CA GLU A 307 -5.16 -9.15 -28.72
C GLU A 307 -3.74 -8.80 -28.24
N ARG A 308 -2.90 -8.45 -29.22
CA ARG A 308 -1.59 -7.83 -28.97
C ARG A 308 -1.49 -6.56 -29.81
N ASP A 309 -0.83 -5.56 -29.23
CA ASP A 309 -0.51 -4.35 -29.99
C ASP A 309 0.59 -4.60 -31.02
N GLY A 310 0.85 -3.61 -31.88
CA GLY A 310 1.84 -3.70 -32.95
C GLY A 310 3.28 -3.95 -32.48
N ASN A 311 3.56 -3.82 -31.20
CA ASN A 311 4.85 -4.08 -30.56
C ASN A 311 4.88 -5.41 -29.77
N GLY A 312 3.80 -6.21 -29.84
CA GLY A 312 3.69 -7.51 -29.21
C GLY A 312 3.32 -7.49 -27.73
N PHE A 313 2.88 -6.36 -27.19
CA PHE A 313 2.34 -6.28 -25.84
C PHE A 313 0.90 -6.80 -25.82
N VAL A 314 0.57 -7.59 -24.79
CA VAL A 314 -0.79 -8.05 -24.53
C VAL A 314 -1.70 -6.86 -24.27
N VAL A 315 -2.90 -6.88 -24.83
CA VAL A 315 -3.98 -5.95 -24.44
C VAL A 315 -4.81 -6.61 -23.35
N TYR A 316 -5.16 -5.83 -22.34
CA TYR A 316 -6.02 -6.29 -21.25
C TYR A 316 -7.36 -5.56 -21.28
N GLU A 317 -8.36 -6.18 -20.65
CA GLU A 317 -9.72 -5.66 -20.54
C GLU A 317 -10.07 -5.46 -19.07
N LEU A 318 -10.70 -4.33 -18.78
CA LEU A 318 -11.21 -4.00 -17.47
C LEU A 318 -12.70 -4.32 -17.42
N ALA A 319 -13.11 -5.09 -16.42
CA ALA A 319 -14.51 -5.43 -16.20
C ALA A 319 -15.36 -4.17 -15.99
N GLU A 320 -16.61 -4.19 -16.48
CA GLU A 320 -17.50 -3.03 -16.49
C GLU A 320 -17.83 -2.49 -15.10
N ASP A 321 -17.99 -3.37 -14.13
CA ASP A 321 -18.23 -3.01 -12.72
C ASP A 321 -17.04 -2.28 -12.12
N VAL A 322 -15.82 -2.74 -12.38
CA VAL A 322 -14.60 -2.07 -11.92
C VAL A 322 -14.39 -0.74 -12.65
N ARG A 323 -14.67 -0.68 -13.96
CA ARG A 323 -14.63 0.56 -14.73
C ARG A 323 -15.54 1.63 -14.13
N ARG A 324 -16.79 1.26 -13.80
CA ARG A 324 -17.74 2.15 -13.15
C ARG A 324 -17.24 2.62 -11.78
N LEU A 325 -16.68 1.70 -11.00
CA LEU A 325 -16.11 2.02 -9.69
C LEU A 325 -14.96 3.04 -9.78
N LEU A 326 -14.06 2.90 -10.75
CA LEU A 326 -12.95 3.83 -10.96
C LEU A 326 -13.44 5.21 -11.44
N SER A 327 -14.52 5.25 -12.26
CA SER A 327 -15.05 6.50 -12.83
C SER A 327 -15.91 7.28 -11.84
N SER A 328 -16.66 6.61 -10.97
CA SER A 328 -17.71 7.24 -10.12
C SER A 328 -17.21 7.75 -8.78
N GLY A 329 -16.11 7.24 -8.28
CA GLY A 329 -15.70 7.47 -6.88
C GLY A 329 -16.71 6.93 -5.83
N GLN A 330 -17.80 6.29 -6.27
CA GLN A 330 -18.90 5.78 -5.42
C GLN A 330 -18.80 4.27 -5.20
N PRO A 331 -19.34 3.74 -4.10
CA PRO A 331 -19.42 2.29 -3.86
C PRO A 331 -20.28 1.60 -4.92
N LEU A 332 -19.99 0.34 -5.21
CA LEU A 332 -20.83 -0.52 -6.04
C LEU A 332 -22.24 -0.58 -5.45
N SER A 333 -23.26 -0.30 -6.28
CA SER A 333 -24.67 -0.48 -5.88
C SER A 333 -24.98 -1.98 -5.74
N ASP A 334 -25.66 -2.32 -4.65
CA ASP A 334 -26.15 -3.60 -4.21
C ASP A 334 -26.42 -4.64 -5.32
N GLY A 335 -25.55 -5.59 -5.47
CA GLY A 335 -25.68 -6.70 -6.42
C GLY A 335 -24.66 -7.81 -6.24
N THR A 336 -23.64 -7.59 -5.40
CA THR A 336 -22.64 -8.63 -5.08
C THR A 336 -23.20 -9.60 -4.02
N PRO A 337 -23.01 -10.92 -4.15
CA PRO A 337 -23.44 -11.87 -3.14
C PRO A 337 -22.77 -11.51 -1.80
N GLN A 338 -23.58 -11.27 -0.77
CA GLN A 338 -23.09 -11.09 0.59
C GLN A 338 -22.54 -12.41 1.12
N HIS A 339 -21.29 -12.69 0.81
CA HIS A 339 -20.53 -13.69 1.54
C HIS A 339 -19.91 -13.02 2.77
N HIS A 340 -20.64 -13.08 3.89
CA HIS A 340 -20.16 -12.63 5.18
C HIS A 340 -19.06 -13.55 5.70
N ALA A 341 -17.84 -13.34 5.22
CA ALA A 341 -16.68 -13.78 5.96
C ALA A 341 -16.48 -12.74 7.08
N GLY A 342 -16.88 -13.09 8.29
CA GLY A 342 -16.66 -12.22 9.45
C GLY A 342 -15.18 -11.81 9.57
N PRO A 343 -14.90 -10.61 10.08
CA PRO A 343 -13.54 -10.12 10.28
C PRO A 343 -12.74 -11.08 11.17
N ILE A 344 -11.41 -11.06 11.03
CA ILE A 344 -10.51 -11.90 11.85
C ILE A 344 -10.79 -11.74 13.35
N LEU A 345 -11.25 -10.56 13.79
CA LEU A 345 -11.50 -10.25 15.20
C LEU A 345 -12.90 -10.60 15.70
N THR A 346 -13.90 -10.87 14.86
CA THR A 346 -15.21 -11.37 15.33
C THR A 346 -15.16 -12.83 15.80
N ALA A 347 -14.06 -13.53 15.52
CA ALA A 347 -13.80 -14.86 16.06
C ALA A 347 -13.17 -14.84 17.47
N LEU A 348 -12.98 -13.68 18.09
CA LEU A 348 -12.43 -13.45 19.44
C LEU A 348 -13.50 -13.02 20.43
#